data_9bb508c44dc9f6bf50a25de6f1799e51
#
_entry.id   9bb508c44dc9f6bf50a25de6f1799e51
#
_cell.length_a   1.000
_cell.length_b   1.000
_cell.length_c   1.000
_cell.angle_alpha   90.00
_cell.angle_beta   90.00
_cell.angle_gamma   90.00
#
_symmetry.space_group_name_H-M   'P 1'
#
loop_
_entity.id
_entity.type
_entity.pdbx_description
1 polymer ?
#
loop_
_entity_poly.entity_id
_entity_poly.type
_entity_poly.pdbx_seq_one_letter_code
_entity_poly.pdbx_strand_id
1 'polypeptide(L)'
;MLEQKIAAAKQKRHKQYLKLVIAFTSVTLVCGSVIFFLSCCQISFKEDDSIFPEFSKDSGVKASVSTPTPIQTSKQIAIPSVADEQLRLSYIKALSEYENNTKPKLEKIDLVNWDKPGANRLIVLENDTLTKFSLSDYAGALSSIDELSQLAQKMIADSQQQFSESLANAKSSYETDDYENAKSYIEKALILDNTSGAATILSKKINTLSEILPLLEKIDTAKVENNHEKELSLIKDLIKRVPERKSAIMRKQVLISLVNNKNFNDYVSQSYKAIKYSDATKAKQKLNAAKNIFPTRQEITDVTLALQALEKKQRLETYLHAAQSAMAADDWVIAKQQLELALQEQKNDKLIQKALFDATTIIKLKNEFNQNTSNPYRLSNKHLVSKAKEQLALAETYISVSPSLSSKANDLSHLIDKMSVKISVTVTSDNQTNILVRGVGVVGVTQLKVIQLTPGHYKFEGKRAGYKSKLIEVLIPYDKPDYQINIVCDEAI
;
A
#
# COMPACT_ATOMS: atom_id res chain seq x y z
N MET A 1 -21.58 -34.96 -9.57
CA MET A 1 -22.23 -33.96 -10.46
C MET A 1 -21.87 -32.51 -10.12
N LEU A 2 -21.74 -32.10 -8.83
CA LEU A 2 -21.39 -30.74 -8.42
C LEU A 2 -19.91 -30.43 -8.67
N GLU A 3 -19.00 -31.35 -8.41
CA GLU A 3 -17.57 -31.21 -8.64
C GLU A 3 -17.19 -31.03 -10.12
N GLN A 4 -17.88 -31.75 -11.02
CA GLN A 4 -17.71 -31.61 -12.46
C GLN A 4 -18.12 -30.21 -12.97
N LYS A 5 -19.18 -29.63 -12.39
CA LYS A 5 -19.63 -28.27 -12.71
C LYS A 5 -18.65 -27.21 -12.19
N ILE A 6 -18.05 -27.42 -11.02
CA ILE A 6 -17.03 -26.53 -10.44
C ILE A 6 -15.73 -26.59 -11.26
N ALA A 7 -15.30 -27.77 -11.68
CA ALA A 7 -14.12 -27.94 -12.55
C ALA A 7 -14.33 -27.27 -13.92
N ALA A 8 -15.50 -27.42 -14.54
CA ALA A 8 -15.87 -26.79 -15.81
C ALA A 8 -15.92 -25.24 -15.69
N ALA A 9 -16.43 -24.72 -14.57
CA ALA A 9 -16.46 -23.28 -14.30
C ALA A 9 -15.04 -22.69 -14.08
N LYS A 10 -14.16 -23.41 -13.39
CA LYS A 10 -12.73 -23.03 -13.25
C LYS A 10 -11.99 -23.01 -14.59
N GLN A 11 -12.24 -24.01 -15.43
CA GLN A 11 -11.61 -24.11 -16.76
C GLN A 11 -12.10 -23.00 -17.70
N LYS A 12 -13.37 -22.61 -17.61
CA LYS A 12 -13.95 -21.50 -18.40
C LYS A 12 -13.38 -20.15 -17.96
N ARG A 13 -13.18 -19.91 -16.65
CA ARG A 13 -12.51 -18.71 -16.13
C ARG A 13 -11.05 -18.65 -16.54
N HIS A 14 -10.33 -19.76 -16.51
CA HIS A 14 -8.92 -19.79 -16.92
C HIS A 14 -8.73 -19.47 -18.39
N LYS A 15 -9.61 -19.98 -19.28
CA LYS A 15 -9.63 -19.63 -20.72
C LYS A 15 -9.98 -18.17 -20.99
N GLN A 16 -10.85 -17.56 -20.17
CA GLN A 16 -11.15 -16.12 -20.27
C GLN A 16 -9.97 -15.26 -19.81
N TYR A 17 -9.29 -15.64 -18.74
CA TYR A 17 -8.09 -14.95 -18.25
C TYR A 17 -6.95 -15.01 -19.26
N LEU A 18 -6.73 -16.17 -19.90
CA LEU A 18 -5.70 -16.34 -20.92
C LEU A 18 -5.98 -15.47 -22.15
N LYS A 19 -7.26 -15.35 -22.58
CA LYS A 19 -7.64 -14.44 -23.69
C LYS A 19 -7.43 -12.97 -23.34
N LEU A 20 -7.67 -12.58 -22.11
CA LEU A 20 -7.46 -11.19 -21.61
C LEU A 20 -5.98 -10.83 -21.53
N VAL A 21 -5.13 -11.74 -21.09
CA VAL A 21 -3.67 -11.57 -21.04
C VAL A 21 -3.09 -11.44 -22.45
N ILE A 22 -3.54 -12.30 -23.41
CA ILE A 22 -3.08 -12.23 -24.80
C ILE A 22 -3.53 -10.92 -25.47
N ALA A 23 -4.76 -10.43 -25.18
CA ALA A 23 -5.23 -9.15 -25.69
C ALA A 23 -4.43 -7.97 -25.13
N PHE A 24 -4.06 -8.01 -23.86
CA PHE A 24 -3.26 -6.96 -23.22
C PHE A 24 -1.83 -6.90 -23.76
N THR A 25 -1.20 -8.06 -23.97
CA THR A 25 0.17 -8.11 -24.54
C THR A 25 0.21 -7.67 -25.99
N SER A 26 -0.85 -7.91 -26.80
CA SER A 26 -0.91 -7.43 -28.17
C SER A 26 -1.08 -5.90 -28.26
N VAL A 27 -1.86 -5.29 -27.33
CA VAL A 27 -2.04 -3.83 -27.29
C VAL A 27 -0.75 -3.12 -26.87
N THR A 28 -0.01 -3.67 -25.90
CA THR A 28 1.28 -3.08 -25.47
C THR A 28 2.34 -3.16 -26.56
N LEU A 29 2.34 -4.21 -27.39
CA LEU A 29 3.27 -4.38 -28.51
C LEU A 29 2.98 -3.39 -29.65
N VAL A 30 1.69 -3.13 -29.93
CA VAL A 30 1.27 -2.14 -30.94
C VAL A 30 1.56 -0.72 -30.46
N CYS A 31 1.29 -0.37 -29.19
CA CYS A 31 1.62 0.94 -28.66
C CYS A 31 3.14 1.20 -28.63
N GLY A 32 3.94 0.19 -28.30
CA GLY A 32 5.41 0.28 -28.33
C GLY A 32 5.97 0.55 -29.73
N SER A 33 5.39 -0.08 -30.78
CA SER A 33 5.81 0.13 -32.16
C SER A 33 5.44 1.52 -32.69
N VAL A 34 4.28 2.06 -32.29
CA VAL A 34 3.85 3.43 -32.68
C VAL A 34 4.73 4.49 -32.03
N ILE A 35 5.09 4.33 -30.73
CA ILE A 35 6.00 5.25 -30.05
C ILE A 35 7.40 5.19 -30.64
N PHE A 36 7.88 4.02 -31.01
CA PHE A 36 9.18 3.86 -31.69
C PHE A 36 9.20 4.51 -33.07
N PHE A 37 8.10 4.40 -33.85
CA PHE A 37 7.98 5.02 -35.15
C PHE A 37 7.91 6.54 -35.08
N LEU A 38 7.20 7.11 -34.07
CA LEU A 38 7.12 8.56 -33.85
C LEU A 38 8.44 9.14 -33.34
N SER A 39 9.25 8.36 -32.65
CA SER A 39 10.59 8.78 -32.16
C SER A 39 11.66 8.76 -33.24
N CYS A 40 11.48 7.95 -34.32
CA CYS A 40 12.42 7.90 -35.45
C CYS A 40 12.16 8.92 -36.57
N CYS A 41 10.97 9.56 -36.61
CA CYS A 41 10.66 10.63 -37.55
C CYS A 41 10.83 12.01 -36.91
N GLN A 42 12.07 12.40 -36.69
CA GLN A 42 12.42 13.81 -36.52
C GLN A 42 12.31 14.51 -37.90
N ILE A 43 11.14 15.06 -38.19
CA ILE A 43 10.98 16.04 -39.29
C ILE A 43 11.51 17.35 -38.78
N SER A 44 12.70 17.69 -39.25
CA SER A 44 13.34 19.00 -39.08
C SER A 44 12.57 20.00 -39.95
N PHE A 45 11.78 20.88 -39.28
CA PHE A 45 11.30 22.09 -39.93
C PHE A 45 12.46 23.08 -39.97
N LYS A 46 13.01 23.29 -41.15
CA LYS A 46 13.85 24.45 -41.48
C LYS A 46 12.92 25.62 -41.66
N GLU A 47 13.12 26.66 -40.85
CA GLU A 47 12.67 28.03 -41.17
C GLU A 47 13.40 28.49 -42.42
N ASP A 48 12.64 28.81 -43.49
CA ASP A 48 13.13 29.56 -44.65
C ASP A 48 12.49 30.92 -44.58
N ASP A 49 13.35 31.89 -44.33
CA ASP A 49 13.08 33.32 -44.41
C ASP A 49 12.90 33.76 -45.83
N SER A 50 12.03 34.78 -45.98
CA SER A 50 12.04 35.76 -47.05
C SER A 50 11.70 35.36 -48.47
N ILE A 51 10.54 35.82 -48.96
CA ILE A 51 10.47 36.43 -50.31
C ILE A 51 9.36 37.54 -50.27
N PHE A 52 9.78 38.75 -50.01
CA PHE A 52 9.07 39.93 -50.52
C PHE A 52 9.63 40.24 -51.91
N PRO A 53 8.84 40.43 -52.95
CA PRO A 53 9.32 41.04 -54.17
C PRO A 53 9.29 42.58 -54.05
N GLU A 54 10.47 43.14 -54.08
CA GLU A 54 10.73 44.56 -54.36
C GLU A 54 10.21 44.92 -55.74
N PHE A 55 9.37 45.94 -55.81
CA PHE A 55 9.04 46.62 -57.08
C PHE A 55 10.14 47.63 -57.35
N SER A 56 11.03 47.31 -58.30
CA SER A 56 12.02 48.26 -58.82
C SER A 56 11.38 49.18 -59.86
N LYS A 57 11.70 50.48 -59.67
CA LYS A 57 11.59 51.52 -60.70
C LYS A 57 12.48 51.13 -61.90
N ASP A 58 11.96 51.27 -63.12
CA ASP A 58 12.51 52.18 -64.10
C ASP A 58 11.96 51.95 -65.51
N SER A 59 11.94 53.02 -66.27
CA SER A 59 11.82 53.18 -67.71
C SER A 59 10.46 53.81 -68.12
N GLY A 60 10.32 55.01 -68.35
CA GLY A 60 10.86 55.99 -69.23
C GLY A 60 10.51 55.79 -70.71
N VAL A 61 9.32 56.30 -71.23
CA VAL A 61 9.21 56.63 -72.66
C VAL A 61 8.50 57.94 -72.82
N LYS A 62 9.10 58.78 -73.64
CA LYS A 62 8.80 60.14 -73.97
C LYS A 62 7.53 60.29 -74.84
N ALA A 63 6.83 61.37 -74.55
CA ALA A 63 6.29 62.42 -75.45
C ALA A 63 5.63 62.06 -76.76
N SER A 64 4.45 62.51 -76.95
CA SER A 64 4.23 63.46 -78.07
C SER A 64 3.04 64.36 -77.76
N VAL A 65 3.29 65.60 -78.00
CA VAL A 65 2.42 66.80 -77.95
C VAL A 65 1.42 66.78 -79.12
N SER A 66 0.15 67.10 -78.86
CA SER A 66 -0.70 67.80 -79.81
C SER A 66 -1.84 68.51 -79.05
N THR A 67 -1.71 69.79 -78.92
CA THR A 67 -2.81 70.76 -78.77
C THR A 67 -3.57 70.79 -80.07
N PRO A 68 -4.91 70.99 -80.15
CA PRO A 68 -5.45 72.38 -80.02
C PRO A 68 -6.88 72.53 -79.46
N THR A 69 -7.08 73.73 -79.00
CA THR A 69 -8.20 74.69 -79.13
C THR A 69 -9.47 74.53 -78.28
N PRO A 70 -9.93 75.63 -77.73
CA PRO A 70 -10.85 75.71 -76.59
C PRO A 70 -12.30 75.75 -77.02
N ILE A 71 -13.14 75.05 -76.30
CA ILE A 71 -14.59 75.39 -76.29
C ILE A 71 -14.90 75.97 -74.91
N GLN A 72 -15.11 77.24 -74.92
CA GLN A 72 -15.70 77.99 -73.84
C GLN A 72 -17.10 77.41 -73.55
N THR A 73 -17.32 76.94 -72.40
CA THR A 73 -18.65 77.02 -71.78
C THR A 73 -18.42 77.46 -70.35
N SER A 74 -18.58 78.72 -70.09
CA SER A 74 -18.59 79.34 -68.81
C SER A 74 -19.74 78.77 -67.97
N LYS A 75 -19.41 77.74 -67.13
CA LYS A 75 -20.26 77.48 -65.98
C LYS A 75 -19.76 78.36 -64.85
N GLN A 76 -20.54 79.44 -64.61
CA GLN A 76 -20.37 80.27 -63.41
C GLN A 76 -20.26 79.38 -62.23
N ILE A 77 -19.05 79.30 -61.61
CA ILE A 77 -18.90 78.80 -60.30
C ILE A 77 -19.56 79.81 -59.39
N ALA A 78 -20.81 79.53 -58.96
CA ALA A 78 -21.44 80.26 -57.89
C ALA A 78 -20.52 80.18 -56.66
N ILE A 79 -20.05 81.33 -56.21
CA ILE A 79 -19.33 81.41 -54.93
C ILE A 79 -20.32 80.95 -53.86
N PRO A 80 -20.05 79.89 -53.05
CA PRO A 80 -20.98 79.43 -52.04
C PRO A 80 -21.28 80.58 -51.09
N SER A 81 -22.55 80.73 -50.71
CA SER A 81 -22.91 81.73 -49.68
C SER A 81 -22.17 81.38 -48.36
N VAL A 82 -21.89 82.38 -47.52
CA VAL A 82 -21.23 82.13 -46.22
C VAL A 82 -22.05 81.12 -45.38
N ALA A 83 -23.35 81.05 -45.56
CA ALA A 83 -24.24 80.06 -44.94
C ALA A 83 -24.03 78.67 -45.50
N ASP A 84 -23.84 78.50 -46.84
CA ASP A 84 -23.58 77.19 -47.45
C ASP A 84 -22.20 76.58 -47.00
N GLU A 85 -21.20 77.47 -46.85
CA GLU A 85 -19.88 77.02 -46.35
C GLU A 85 -19.94 76.64 -44.88
N GLN A 86 -20.73 77.31 -44.06
CA GLN A 86 -20.97 76.88 -42.65
C GLN A 86 -21.68 75.55 -42.59
N LEU A 87 -22.72 75.31 -43.40
CA LEU A 87 -23.40 74.01 -43.47
C LEU A 87 -22.46 72.88 -43.96
N ARG A 88 -21.61 73.13 -44.94
CA ARG A 88 -20.61 72.25 -45.47
C ARG A 88 -19.62 71.84 -44.37
N LEU A 89 -19.09 72.78 -43.61
CA LEU A 89 -18.15 72.51 -42.50
C LEU A 89 -18.86 71.77 -41.38
N SER A 90 -20.09 72.06 -41.04
CA SER A 90 -20.90 71.36 -40.06
C SER A 90 -21.14 69.91 -40.44
N TYR A 91 -21.45 69.65 -41.73
CA TYR A 91 -21.57 68.27 -42.24
C TYR A 91 -20.25 67.47 -42.14
N ILE A 92 -19.12 68.06 -42.59
CA ILE A 92 -17.83 67.45 -42.55
C ILE A 92 -17.46 67.05 -41.09
N LYS A 93 -17.78 67.95 -40.14
CA LYS A 93 -17.56 67.61 -38.70
C LYS A 93 -18.46 66.46 -38.25
N ALA A 94 -19.75 66.48 -38.57
CA ALA A 94 -20.70 65.46 -38.22
C ALA A 94 -20.30 64.07 -38.83
N LEU A 95 -19.88 64.05 -40.10
CA LEU A 95 -19.41 62.89 -40.81
C LEU A 95 -18.14 62.33 -40.15
N SER A 96 -17.18 63.20 -39.83
CA SER A 96 -15.95 62.80 -39.12
C SER A 96 -16.24 62.17 -37.73
N GLU A 97 -17.23 62.77 -37.03
CA GLU A 97 -17.66 62.21 -35.71
C GLU A 97 -18.34 60.86 -35.85
N TYR A 98 -19.19 60.68 -36.89
CA TYR A 98 -19.81 59.38 -37.19
C TYR A 98 -18.78 58.35 -37.57
N GLU A 99 -17.85 58.60 -38.49
CA GLU A 99 -16.90 57.71 -39.00
C GLU A 99 -15.83 57.25 -37.91
N ASN A 100 -15.41 58.25 -37.08
CA ASN A 100 -14.37 57.97 -36.09
C ASN A 100 -14.91 57.42 -34.75
N ASN A 101 -16.12 57.77 -34.32
CA ASN A 101 -16.65 57.46 -32.99
C ASN A 101 -17.84 56.52 -33.02
N THR A 102 -18.67 56.51 -34.06
CA THR A 102 -19.90 55.71 -34.10
C THR A 102 -19.75 54.44 -34.96
N LYS A 103 -19.29 54.62 -36.18
CA LYS A 103 -19.11 53.49 -37.14
C LYS A 103 -18.24 52.37 -36.59
N PRO A 104 -17.09 52.60 -35.90
CA PRO A 104 -16.29 51.53 -35.33
C PRO A 104 -16.99 50.71 -34.21
N LYS A 105 -18.03 51.29 -33.59
CA LYS A 105 -18.87 50.57 -32.61
C LYS A 105 -19.89 49.70 -33.32
N LEU A 106 -20.45 50.13 -34.43
CA LEU A 106 -21.36 49.34 -35.26
C LEU A 106 -20.64 48.13 -35.91
N GLU A 107 -19.39 48.28 -36.30
CA GLU A 107 -18.58 47.21 -36.92
C GLU A 107 -18.34 46.02 -35.99
N LYS A 108 -18.52 46.19 -34.66
CA LYS A 108 -18.46 45.11 -33.71
C LYS A 108 -19.72 44.25 -33.68
N ILE A 109 -20.81 44.76 -34.24
CA ILE A 109 -22.11 44.12 -34.26
C ILE A 109 -22.32 43.46 -35.63
N ASP A 110 -22.73 42.21 -35.64
CA ASP A 110 -23.18 41.53 -36.86
C ASP A 110 -24.63 42.02 -37.18
N LEU A 111 -24.75 43.27 -37.71
CA LEU A 111 -26.00 43.91 -37.97
C LEU A 111 -26.91 43.11 -38.90
N VAL A 112 -26.35 42.39 -39.86
CA VAL A 112 -27.11 41.60 -40.84
C VAL A 112 -27.82 40.44 -40.21
N ASN A 113 -27.20 39.81 -39.24
CA ASN A 113 -27.77 38.67 -38.52
C ASN A 113 -28.60 39.11 -37.30
N TRP A 114 -28.37 40.33 -36.77
CA TRP A 114 -29.13 40.84 -35.62
C TRP A 114 -30.39 41.60 -36.03
N ASP A 115 -30.24 42.70 -36.85
CA ASP A 115 -31.33 43.58 -37.32
C ASP A 115 -31.08 43.93 -38.78
N LYS A 116 -31.45 43.06 -39.69
CA LYS A 116 -31.32 43.26 -41.15
C LYS A 116 -32.04 44.48 -41.66
N PRO A 117 -33.29 44.83 -41.21
CA PRO A 117 -33.96 46.06 -41.60
C PRO A 117 -33.20 47.34 -41.18
N GLY A 118 -32.71 47.36 -39.92
CA GLY A 118 -31.88 48.43 -39.38
C GLY A 118 -30.56 48.60 -40.13
N ALA A 119 -29.87 47.51 -40.43
CA ALA A 119 -28.65 47.51 -41.24
C ALA A 119 -28.86 48.10 -42.63
N ASN A 120 -29.93 47.68 -43.32
CA ASN A 120 -30.29 48.23 -44.63
C ASN A 120 -30.64 49.77 -44.57
N ARG A 121 -31.30 50.19 -43.49
CA ARG A 121 -31.60 51.58 -43.28
C ARG A 121 -30.37 52.46 -43.10
N LEU A 122 -29.38 51.96 -42.32
CA LEU A 122 -28.08 52.63 -42.18
C LEU A 122 -27.37 52.80 -43.53
N ILE A 123 -27.31 51.74 -44.35
CA ILE A 123 -26.70 51.78 -45.69
C ILE A 123 -27.41 52.82 -46.58
N VAL A 124 -28.77 52.89 -46.59
CA VAL A 124 -29.51 53.82 -47.35
C VAL A 124 -29.21 55.26 -46.90
N LEU A 125 -29.17 55.53 -45.61
CA LEU A 125 -28.84 56.83 -45.04
C LEU A 125 -27.37 57.22 -45.30
N GLU A 126 -26.40 56.30 -45.23
CA GLU A 126 -25.02 56.59 -45.62
C GLU A 126 -24.91 57.01 -47.08
N ASN A 127 -25.61 56.35 -48.00
CA ASN A 127 -25.64 56.72 -49.42
C ASN A 127 -26.35 57.98 -49.68
N ASP A 128 -27.49 58.25 -49.04
CA ASP A 128 -28.29 59.47 -49.15
C ASP A 128 -27.49 60.70 -48.72
N THR A 129 -26.82 60.60 -47.58
CA THR A 129 -25.99 61.68 -47.03
C THR A 129 -24.83 62.05 -47.97
N LEU A 130 -24.13 61.05 -48.56
CA LEU A 130 -23.05 61.30 -49.53
C LEU A 130 -23.57 61.83 -50.84
N THR A 131 -24.75 61.39 -51.32
CA THR A 131 -25.38 61.84 -52.54
C THR A 131 -25.79 63.29 -52.43
N LYS A 132 -26.48 63.69 -51.36
CA LYS A 132 -26.91 65.13 -51.11
C LYS A 132 -25.68 66.04 -51.00
N PHE A 133 -24.63 65.62 -50.31
CA PHE A 133 -23.38 66.38 -50.21
C PHE A 133 -22.74 66.58 -51.60
N SER A 134 -22.70 65.57 -52.45
CA SER A 134 -22.14 65.66 -53.79
C SER A 134 -22.93 66.57 -54.71
N LEU A 135 -24.22 66.71 -54.46
CA LEU A 135 -25.11 67.60 -55.16
C LEU A 135 -25.11 69.04 -54.57
N SER A 136 -24.23 69.34 -53.61
CA SER A 136 -24.13 70.59 -52.87
C SER A 136 -25.39 70.96 -52.05
N ASP A 137 -26.26 69.97 -51.76
CA ASP A 137 -27.35 70.11 -50.79
C ASP A 137 -26.81 69.85 -49.38
N TYR A 138 -26.08 70.80 -48.80
CA TYR A 138 -25.44 70.69 -47.50
C TYR A 138 -26.45 70.66 -46.35
N ALA A 139 -27.58 71.33 -46.45
CA ALA A 139 -28.62 71.28 -45.44
C ALA A 139 -29.32 69.94 -45.41
N GLY A 140 -29.64 69.36 -46.58
CA GLY A 140 -30.17 68.03 -46.71
C GLY A 140 -29.16 66.93 -46.26
N ALA A 141 -27.88 67.12 -46.60
CA ALA A 141 -26.80 66.20 -46.16
C ALA A 141 -26.62 66.20 -44.63
N LEU A 142 -26.68 67.39 -44.00
CA LEU A 142 -26.59 67.53 -42.55
C LEU A 142 -27.79 66.88 -41.84
N SER A 143 -28.99 67.00 -42.36
CA SER A 143 -30.19 66.34 -41.81
C SER A 143 -30.08 64.81 -41.93
N SER A 144 -29.57 64.30 -43.06
CA SER A 144 -29.40 62.84 -43.24
C SER A 144 -28.32 62.27 -42.39
N ILE A 145 -27.19 62.98 -42.14
CA ILE A 145 -26.11 62.46 -41.20
C ILE A 145 -26.60 62.53 -39.75
N ASP A 146 -27.48 63.48 -39.38
CA ASP A 146 -28.07 63.45 -38.02
C ASP A 146 -29.03 62.28 -37.84
N GLU A 147 -29.88 61.97 -38.84
CA GLU A 147 -30.77 60.83 -38.84
C GLU A 147 -29.96 59.52 -38.76
N LEU A 148 -28.87 59.39 -39.55
CA LEU A 148 -27.93 58.28 -39.53
C LEU A 148 -27.31 58.11 -38.16
N SER A 149 -26.82 59.19 -37.56
CA SER A 149 -26.16 59.17 -36.25
C SER A 149 -27.12 58.76 -35.13
N GLN A 150 -28.35 59.27 -35.14
CA GLN A 150 -29.39 58.91 -34.16
C GLN A 150 -29.78 57.42 -34.28
N LEU A 151 -30.00 56.94 -35.52
CA LEU A 151 -30.26 55.48 -35.73
C LEU A 151 -29.11 54.62 -35.24
N ALA A 152 -27.89 54.99 -35.62
CA ALA A 152 -26.69 54.27 -35.22
C ALA A 152 -26.49 54.20 -33.68
N GLN A 153 -26.66 55.36 -33.01
CA GLN A 153 -26.57 55.44 -31.53
C GLN A 153 -27.65 54.60 -30.85
N LYS A 154 -28.90 54.63 -31.37
CA LYS A 154 -29.97 53.78 -30.87
C LYS A 154 -29.62 52.28 -31.02
N MET A 155 -29.19 51.86 -32.20
CA MET A 155 -28.81 50.47 -32.46
C MET A 155 -27.62 49.99 -31.55
N ILE A 156 -26.66 50.90 -31.33
CA ILE A 156 -25.52 50.56 -30.38
C ILE A 156 -26.05 50.36 -28.96
N ALA A 157 -26.96 51.27 -28.49
CA ALA A 157 -27.50 51.12 -27.12
C ALA A 157 -28.36 49.88 -26.96
N ASP A 158 -29.22 49.55 -27.91
CA ASP A 158 -30.07 48.37 -27.95
C ASP A 158 -29.19 47.08 -27.98
N SER A 159 -28.10 47.10 -28.79
CA SER A 159 -27.18 45.97 -28.86
C SER A 159 -26.43 45.73 -27.54
N GLN A 160 -25.99 46.81 -26.88
CA GLN A 160 -25.29 46.70 -25.58
C GLN A 160 -26.19 46.15 -24.49
N GLN A 161 -27.45 46.56 -24.43
CA GLN A 161 -28.42 45.99 -23.48
C GLN A 161 -28.64 44.52 -23.75
N GLN A 162 -28.99 44.16 -25.00
CA GLN A 162 -29.26 42.76 -25.37
C GLN A 162 -28.02 41.86 -25.23
N PHE A 163 -26.81 42.40 -25.49
CA PHE A 163 -25.55 41.72 -25.23
C PHE A 163 -25.40 41.36 -23.77
N SER A 164 -25.61 42.34 -22.87
CA SER A 164 -25.48 42.10 -21.42
C SER A 164 -26.46 41.05 -20.91
N GLU A 165 -27.71 41.10 -21.37
CA GLU A 165 -28.75 40.12 -21.03
C GLU A 165 -28.40 38.72 -21.58
N SER A 166 -27.98 38.64 -22.85
CA SER A 166 -27.62 37.37 -23.47
C SER A 166 -26.40 36.74 -22.84
N LEU A 167 -25.39 37.53 -22.51
CA LEU A 167 -24.19 37.03 -21.81
C LEU A 167 -24.50 36.52 -20.41
N ALA A 168 -25.36 37.25 -19.65
CA ALA A 168 -25.80 36.83 -18.32
C ALA A 168 -26.60 35.51 -18.37
N ASN A 169 -27.52 35.38 -19.32
CA ASN A 169 -28.34 34.20 -19.53
C ASN A 169 -27.48 33.02 -19.99
N ALA A 170 -26.51 33.23 -20.88
CA ALA A 170 -25.55 32.21 -21.31
C ALA A 170 -24.73 31.67 -20.13
N LYS A 171 -24.28 32.57 -19.25
CA LYS A 171 -23.53 32.20 -18.04
C LYS A 171 -24.40 31.39 -17.06
N SER A 172 -25.61 31.82 -16.79
CA SER A 172 -26.56 31.13 -15.93
C SER A 172 -26.87 29.72 -16.43
N SER A 173 -27.18 29.59 -17.73
CA SER A 173 -27.44 28.28 -18.35
C SER A 173 -26.21 27.38 -18.34
N TYR A 174 -25.01 27.91 -18.54
CA TYR A 174 -23.75 27.17 -18.40
C TYR A 174 -23.54 26.67 -16.97
N GLU A 175 -23.86 27.45 -15.95
CA GLU A 175 -23.71 27.07 -14.53
C GLU A 175 -24.69 25.97 -14.12
N THR A 176 -25.83 25.84 -14.82
CA THR A 176 -26.84 24.78 -14.60
C THR A 176 -26.69 23.59 -15.55
N ASP A 177 -25.62 23.53 -16.34
CA ASP A 177 -25.36 22.49 -17.34
C ASP A 177 -26.40 22.40 -18.48
N ASP A 178 -27.16 23.47 -18.69
CA ASP A 178 -28.15 23.62 -19.78
C ASP A 178 -27.43 24.06 -21.05
N TYR A 179 -26.89 23.10 -21.78
CA TYR A 179 -26.09 23.36 -22.98
C TYR A 179 -26.87 24.07 -24.07
N GLU A 180 -28.10 23.64 -24.35
CA GLU A 180 -28.87 24.16 -25.47
C GLU A 180 -29.19 25.66 -25.27
N ASN A 181 -29.65 26.03 -24.09
CA ASN A 181 -29.90 27.45 -23.77
C ASN A 181 -28.60 28.24 -23.65
N ALA A 182 -27.55 27.70 -23.03
CA ALA A 182 -26.24 28.34 -22.95
C ALA A 182 -25.70 28.67 -24.36
N LYS A 183 -25.79 27.71 -25.29
CA LYS A 183 -25.35 27.88 -26.67
C LYS A 183 -26.17 28.94 -27.40
N SER A 184 -27.49 28.87 -27.32
CA SER A 184 -28.37 29.84 -27.95
C SER A 184 -28.09 31.28 -27.49
N TYR A 185 -27.90 31.47 -26.18
CA TYR A 185 -27.63 32.80 -25.63
C TYR A 185 -26.24 33.31 -25.96
N ILE A 186 -25.21 32.46 -25.98
CA ILE A 186 -23.85 32.91 -26.31
C ILE A 186 -23.68 33.20 -27.79
N GLU A 187 -24.38 32.49 -28.69
CA GLU A 187 -24.44 32.83 -30.12
C GLU A 187 -25.08 34.20 -30.33
N LYS A 188 -26.19 34.50 -29.64
CA LYS A 188 -26.78 35.83 -29.65
C LYS A 188 -25.83 36.92 -29.14
N ALA A 189 -25.12 36.67 -28.03
CA ALA A 189 -24.15 37.61 -27.51
C ALA A 189 -23.02 37.90 -28.52
N LEU A 190 -22.50 36.89 -29.20
CA LEU A 190 -21.42 37.03 -30.19
C LEU A 190 -21.86 37.75 -31.47
N ILE A 191 -23.14 37.68 -31.83
CA ILE A 191 -23.74 38.51 -32.89
C ILE A 191 -23.76 39.98 -32.50
N LEU A 192 -24.04 40.28 -31.22
CA LEU A 192 -24.17 41.64 -30.70
C LEU A 192 -22.82 42.32 -30.36
N ASP A 193 -21.80 41.55 -30.03
CA ASP A 193 -20.40 41.99 -29.88
C ASP A 193 -19.43 40.81 -30.19
N ASN A 194 -18.97 40.75 -31.44
CA ASN A 194 -18.06 39.73 -31.91
C ASN A 194 -16.62 39.91 -31.40
N THR A 195 -16.31 41.05 -30.79
CA THR A 195 -14.98 41.38 -30.24
C THR A 195 -14.88 41.10 -28.75
N SER A 196 -15.97 40.70 -28.08
CA SER A 196 -16.00 40.47 -26.64
C SER A 196 -15.16 39.25 -26.24
N GLY A 197 -14.05 39.52 -25.54
CA GLY A 197 -13.22 38.43 -24.94
C GLY A 197 -13.98 37.58 -23.93
N ALA A 198 -14.93 38.23 -23.18
CA ALA A 198 -15.73 37.49 -22.18
C ALA A 198 -16.70 36.51 -22.88
N ALA A 199 -17.36 36.91 -23.94
CA ALA A 199 -18.26 36.07 -24.73
C ALA A 199 -17.47 34.92 -25.41
N THR A 200 -16.30 35.24 -25.99
CA THR A 200 -15.42 34.23 -26.61
C THR A 200 -14.94 33.17 -25.62
N ILE A 201 -14.52 33.56 -24.41
CA ILE A 201 -14.11 32.62 -23.36
C ILE A 201 -15.28 31.74 -22.92
N LEU A 202 -16.46 32.35 -22.69
CA LEU A 202 -17.64 31.59 -22.30
C LEU A 202 -18.10 30.63 -23.40
N SER A 203 -18.05 31.03 -24.67
CA SER A 203 -18.34 30.17 -25.82
C SER A 203 -17.46 28.92 -25.87
N LYS A 204 -16.15 29.06 -25.63
CA LYS A 204 -15.25 27.92 -25.53
C LYS A 204 -15.66 26.99 -24.40
N LYS A 205 -16.03 27.53 -23.23
CA LYS A 205 -16.50 26.73 -22.09
C LYS A 205 -17.80 25.99 -22.39
N ILE A 206 -18.74 26.63 -23.06
CA ILE A 206 -20.01 26.04 -23.50
C ILE A 206 -19.77 24.91 -24.50
N ASN A 207 -18.83 25.06 -25.43
CA ASN A 207 -18.47 23.98 -26.37
C ASN A 207 -17.87 22.78 -25.62
N THR A 208 -17.03 23.01 -24.62
CA THR A 208 -16.51 21.93 -23.76
C THR A 208 -17.63 21.26 -22.96
N LEU A 209 -18.70 21.99 -22.58
CA LEU A 209 -19.84 21.41 -21.86
C LEU A 209 -20.52 20.32 -22.67
N SER A 210 -20.69 20.51 -24.00
CA SER A 210 -21.29 19.48 -24.86
C SER A 210 -20.50 18.13 -24.83
N GLU A 211 -19.18 18.21 -24.73
CA GLU A 211 -18.30 17.04 -24.70
C GLU A 211 -18.38 16.28 -23.37
N ILE A 212 -18.73 16.99 -22.28
CA ILE A 212 -18.79 16.38 -20.94
C ILE A 212 -20.21 15.98 -20.52
N LEU A 213 -21.27 16.37 -21.21
CA LEU A 213 -22.64 15.98 -20.89
C LEU A 213 -22.83 14.47 -20.67
N PRO A 214 -22.32 13.58 -21.55
CA PRO A 214 -22.46 12.14 -21.35
C PRO A 214 -21.70 11.65 -20.11
N LEU A 215 -20.67 12.39 -19.66
CA LEU A 215 -19.95 12.07 -18.43
C LEU A 215 -20.75 12.51 -17.20
N LEU A 216 -21.43 13.66 -17.26
CA LEU A 216 -22.30 14.13 -16.18
C LEU A 216 -23.47 13.17 -15.94
N GLU A 217 -24.12 12.69 -16.99
CA GLU A 217 -25.18 11.68 -16.89
C GLU A 217 -24.70 10.38 -16.21
N LYS A 218 -23.49 9.92 -16.54
CA LYS A 218 -22.89 8.76 -15.88
C LYS A 218 -22.59 9.01 -14.41
N ILE A 219 -22.19 10.24 -14.06
CA ILE A 219 -21.94 10.65 -12.66
C ILE A 219 -23.28 10.62 -11.90
N ASP A 220 -24.34 11.18 -12.44
CA ASP A 220 -25.65 11.20 -11.81
C ASP A 220 -26.23 9.80 -11.66
N THR A 221 -26.06 8.93 -12.66
CA THR A 221 -26.40 7.52 -12.57
C THR A 221 -25.65 6.85 -11.42
N ALA A 222 -24.34 6.99 -11.33
CA ALA A 222 -23.52 6.40 -10.27
C ALA A 222 -23.90 6.94 -8.88
N LYS A 223 -24.31 8.22 -8.81
CA LYS A 223 -24.80 8.87 -7.58
C LYS A 223 -26.14 8.28 -7.13
N VAL A 224 -27.09 8.09 -8.04
CA VAL A 224 -28.39 7.44 -7.75
C VAL A 224 -28.20 5.99 -7.33
N GLU A 225 -27.26 5.26 -7.95
CA GLU A 225 -26.89 3.89 -7.58
C GLU A 225 -26.15 3.81 -6.24
N ASN A 226 -25.82 4.94 -5.58
CA ASN A 226 -24.93 5.01 -4.41
C ASN A 226 -23.56 4.33 -4.61
N ASN A 227 -23.11 4.25 -5.86
CA ASN A 227 -21.82 3.66 -6.20
C ASN A 227 -20.71 4.72 -6.10
N HIS A 228 -20.30 5.01 -4.87
CA HIS A 228 -19.33 6.08 -4.59
C HIS A 228 -17.97 5.87 -5.25
N GLU A 229 -17.53 4.63 -5.46
CA GLU A 229 -16.26 4.31 -6.12
C GLU A 229 -16.31 4.67 -7.62
N LYS A 230 -17.41 4.29 -8.28
CA LYS A 230 -17.67 4.61 -9.68
C LYS A 230 -17.84 6.12 -9.86
N GLU A 231 -18.65 6.76 -9.00
CA GLU A 231 -18.85 8.20 -8.99
C GLU A 231 -17.52 8.96 -8.82
N LEU A 232 -16.67 8.54 -7.86
CA LEU A 232 -15.36 9.13 -7.63
C LEU A 232 -14.43 9.01 -8.84
N SER A 233 -14.45 7.88 -9.52
CA SER A 233 -13.67 7.68 -10.76
C SER A 233 -14.10 8.64 -11.85
N LEU A 234 -15.42 8.75 -12.10
CA LEU A 234 -16.00 9.63 -13.10
C LEU A 234 -15.76 11.12 -12.78
N ILE A 235 -15.89 11.51 -11.51
CA ILE A 235 -15.58 12.87 -11.04
C ILE A 235 -14.10 13.22 -11.25
N LYS A 236 -13.18 12.27 -11.03
CA LYS A 236 -11.76 12.50 -11.34
C LYS A 236 -11.54 12.74 -12.83
N ASP A 237 -12.25 12.02 -13.69
CA ASP A 237 -12.16 12.22 -15.15
C ASP A 237 -12.79 13.55 -15.59
N LEU A 238 -13.88 13.97 -14.92
CA LEU A 238 -14.47 15.28 -15.14
C LEU A 238 -13.48 16.41 -14.78
N ILE A 239 -12.80 16.31 -13.63
CA ILE A 239 -11.83 17.32 -13.18
C ILE A 239 -10.61 17.38 -14.13
N LYS A 240 -10.19 16.28 -14.76
CA LYS A 240 -9.13 16.32 -15.78
C LYS A 240 -9.53 17.13 -17.01
N ARG A 241 -10.83 17.08 -17.41
CA ARG A 241 -11.35 17.82 -18.57
C ARG A 241 -11.66 19.28 -18.24
N VAL A 242 -12.21 19.52 -17.02
CA VAL A 242 -12.63 20.85 -16.56
C VAL A 242 -12.07 21.08 -15.13
N PRO A 243 -10.77 21.46 -15.01
CA PRO A 243 -10.10 21.57 -13.71
C PRO A 243 -10.70 22.63 -12.77
N GLU A 244 -11.30 23.68 -13.33
CA GLU A 244 -11.88 24.79 -12.56
C GLU A 244 -13.28 24.52 -12.01
N ARG A 245 -13.90 23.34 -12.28
CA ARG A 245 -15.26 23.02 -11.84
C ARG A 245 -15.32 22.77 -10.34
N LYS A 246 -15.62 23.83 -9.57
CA LYS A 246 -15.63 23.81 -8.08
C LYS A 246 -16.55 22.75 -7.51
N SER A 247 -17.75 22.54 -8.07
CA SER A 247 -18.70 21.52 -7.62
C SER A 247 -18.11 20.11 -7.68
N ALA A 248 -17.40 19.77 -8.75
CA ALA A 248 -16.73 18.48 -8.91
C ALA A 248 -15.58 18.30 -7.91
N ILE A 249 -14.79 19.36 -7.67
CA ILE A 249 -13.70 19.34 -6.69
C ILE A 249 -14.24 19.10 -5.27
N MET A 250 -15.30 19.81 -4.87
CA MET A 250 -15.94 19.63 -3.56
C MET A 250 -16.54 18.22 -3.43
N ARG A 251 -17.26 17.75 -4.46
CA ARG A 251 -17.86 16.41 -4.45
C ARG A 251 -16.81 15.31 -4.36
N LYS A 252 -15.68 15.44 -5.08
CA LYS A 252 -14.55 14.53 -4.99
C LYS A 252 -14.07 14.34 -3.55
N GLN A 253 -13.96 15.44 -2.78
CA GLN A 253 -13.48 15.39 -1.40
C GLN A 253 -14.43 14.58 -0.51
N VAL A 254 -15.74 14.80 -0.67
CA VAL A 254 -16.78 14.04 0.03
C VAL A 254 -16.71 12.56 -0.32
N LEU A 255 -16.59 12.24 -1.61
CA LEU A 255 -16.53 10.85 -2.10
C LEU A 255 -15.30 10.11 -1.60
N ILE A 256 -14.13 10.77 -1.55
CA ILE A 256 -12.92 10.18 -0.96
C ILE A 256 -13.18 9.78 0.49
N SER A 257 -13.83 10.65 1.27
CA SER A 257 -14.17 10.34 2.67
C SER A 257 -15.15 9.16 2.78
N LEU A 258 -16.18 9.11 1.94
CA LEU A 258 -17.16 8.01 1.93
C LEU A 258 -16.53 6.67 1.53
N VAL A 259 -15.73 6.66 0.47
CA VAL A 259 -15.00 5.45 0.01
C VAL A 259 -14.00 4.98 1.06
N ASN A 260 -13.24 5.89 1.66
CA ASN A 260 -12.29 5.54 2.72
C ASN A 260 -13.00 4.95 3.95
N ASN A 261 -14.13 5.53 4.37
CA ASN A 261 -14.91 4.99 5.48
C ASN A 261 -15.46 3.59 5.19
N LYS A 262 -15.99 3.37 3.99
CA LYS A 262 -16.47 2.04 3.56
C LYS A 262 -15.33 1.03 3.57
N ASN A 263 -14.21 1.34 2.91
CA ASN A 263 -13.06 0.44 2.82
C ASN A 263 -12.47 0.12 4.20
N PHE A 264 -12.40 1.11 5.08
CA PHE A 264 -11.98 0.90 6.46
C PHE A 264 -12.87 -0.11 7.19
N ASN A 265 -14.20 0.09 7.16
CA ASN A 265 -15.16 -0.80 7.81
C ASN A 265 -15.10 -2.21 7.21
N ASP A 266 -14.93 -2.33 5.89
CA ASP A 266 -14.78 -3.61 5.20
C ASP A 266 -13.50 -4.34 5.63
N TYR A 267 -12.37 -3.63 5.76
CA TYR A 267 -11.11 -4.23 6.22
C TYR A 267 -11.17 -4.64 7.69
N VAL A 268 -11.76 -3.82 8.56
CA VAL A 268 -12.00 -4.17 9.98
C VAL A 268 -12.85 -5.43 10.09
N SER A 269 -13.97 -5.48 9.36
CA SER A 269 -14.86 -6.65 9.30
C SER A 269 -14.14 -7.90 8.81
N GLN A 270 -13.36 -7.78 7.72
CA GLN A 270 -12.57 -8.89 7.19
C GLN A 270 -11.47 -9.35 8.15
N SER A 271 -10.89 -8.44 8.94
CA SER A 271 -9.90 -8.79 9.96
C SER A 271 -10.54 -9.61 11.08
N TYR A 272 -11.66 -9.18 11.63
CA TYR A 272 -12.41 -9.95 12.63
C TYR A 272 -12.87 -11.32 12.08
N LYS A 273 -13.31 -11.35 10.83
CA LYS A 273 -13.67 -12.62 10.18
C LYS A 273 -12.47 -13.56 10.08
N ALA A 274 -11.29 -13.06 9.73
CA ALA A 274 -10.07 -13.86 9.69
C ALA A 274 -9.67 -14.34 11.09
N ILE A 275 -9.78 -13.50 12.13
CA ILE A 275 -9.55 -13.90 13.52
C ILE A 275 -10.49 -15.05 13.95
N LYS A 276 -11.78 -14.94 13.59
CA LYS A 276 -12.78 -15.98 13.88
C LYS A 276 -12.40 -17.34 13.28
N TYR A 277 -11.80 -17.32 12.09
CA TYR A 277 -11.32 -18.54 11.42
C TYR A 277 -9.87 -18.90 11.73
N SER A 278 -9.29 -18.28 12.75
CA SER A 278 -7.91 -18.53 13.22
C SER A 278 -6.83 -18.25 12.16
N ASP A 279 -7.11 -17.40 11.17
CA ASP A 279 -6.16 -16.97 10.15
C ASP A 279 -5.48 -15.65 10.57
N ALA A 280 -4.46 -15.75 11.42
CA ALA A 280 -3.72 -14.61 11.93
C ALA A 280 -3.02 -13.80 10.81
N THR A 281 -2.52 -14.48 9.78
CA THR A 281 -1.84 -13.84 8.64
C THR A 281 -2.78 -12.92 7.87
N LYS A 282 -3.95 -13.42 7.52
CA LYS A 282 -4.98 -12.65 6.81
C LYS A 282 -5.55 -11.54 7.69
N ALA A 283 -5.77 -11.81 8.97
CA ALA A 283 -6.21 -10.80 9.94
C ALA A 283 -5.24 -9.62 9.99
N LYS A 284 -3.94 -9.88 10.12
CA LYS A 284 -2.88 -8.88 10.13
C LYS A 284 -2.80 -8.07 8.83
N GLN A 285 -2.92 -8.74 7.68
CA GLN A 285 -2.96 -8.08 6.38
C GLN A 285 -4.13 -7.08 6.29
N LYS A 286 -5.34 -7.48 6.72
CA LYS A 286 -6.53 -6.64 6.68
C LYS A 286 -6.47 -5.52 7.71
N LEU A 287 -5.95 -5.78 8.91
CA LEU A 287 -5.70 -4.76 9.92
C LEU A 287 -4.73 -3.68 9.41
N ASN A 288 -3.65 -4.06 8.75
CA ASN A 288 -2.70 -3.11 8.17
C ASN A 288 -3.37 -2.28 7.06
N ALA A 289 -4.22 -2.87 6.23
CA ALA A 289 -4.98 -2.13 5.23
C ALA A 289 -5.94 -1.11 5.86
N ALA A 290 -6.63 -1.47 6.93
CA ALA A 290 -7.48 -0.55 7.69
C ALA A 290 -6.65 0.58 8.36
N LYS A 291 -5.52 0.24 8.98
CA LYS A 291 -4.61 1.19 9.65
C LYS A 291 -4.04 2.23 8.68
N ASN A 292 -3.78 1.85 7.42
CA ASN A 292 -3.31 2.78 6.40
C ASN A 292 -4.34 3.85 6.02
N ILE A 293 -5.65 3.58 6.25
CA ILE A 293 -6.72 4.55 5.98
C ILE A 293 -6.92 5.46 7.20
N PHE A 294 -7.13 4.86 8.39
CA PHE A 294 -7.37 5.59 9.64
C PHE A 294 -6.60 4.96 10.80
N PRO A 295 -5.33 5.37 11.03
CA PRO A 295 -4.44 4.71 12.00
C PRO A 295 -4.86 4.87 13.47
N THR A 296 -5.63 5.89 13.80
CA THR A 296 -5.94 6.27 15.19
C THR A 296 -7.34 5.90 15.64
N ARG A 297 -8.14 5.25 14.78
CA ARG A 297 -9.48 4.82 15.17
C ARG A 297 -9.44 3.71 16.21
N GLN A 298 -10.40 3.74 17.14
CA GLN A 298 -10.51 2.76 18.23
C GLN A 298 -10.58 1.32 17.73
N GLU A 299 -11.26 1.08 16.63
CA GLU A 299 -11.41 -0.24 16.01
C GLU A 299 -10.05 -0.88 15.66
N ILE A 300 -9.02 -0.06 15.32
CA ILE A 300 -7.66 -0.55 15.08
C ILE A 300 -7.06 -1.14 16.35
N THR A 301 -7.26 -0.48 17.49
CA THR A 301 -6.80 -0.97 18.79
C THR A 301 -7.50 -2.27 19.15
N ASP A 302 -8.82 -2.31 18.97
CA ASP A 302 -9.64 -3.48 19.33
C ASP A 302 -9.26 -4.71 18.49
N VAL A 303 -9.11 -4.55 17.17
CA VAL A 303 -8.65 -5.63 16.28
C VAL A 303 -7.22 -6.06 16.62
N THR A 304 -6.34 -5.10 16.97
CA THR A 304 -4.95 -5.42 17.36
C THR A 304 -4.93 -6.30 18.59
N LEU A 305 -5.71 -5.97 19.63
CA LEU A 305 -5.81 -6.79 20.84
C LEU A 305 -6.38 -8.18 20.56
N ALA A 306 -7.43 -8.25 19.73
CA ALA A 306 -8.02 -9.53 19.33
C ALA A 306 -7.04 -10.40 18.54
N LEU A 307 -6.25 -9.80 17.63
CA LEU A 307 -5.22 -10.51 16.88
C LEU A 307 -4.10 -11.00 17.79
N GLN A 308 -3.61 -10.18 18.73
CA GLN A 308 -2.61 -10.57 19.70
C GLN A 308 -3.07 -11.74 20.57
N ALA A 309 -4.35 -11.74 20.97
CA ALA A 309 -4.92 -12.86 21.72
C ALA A 309 -4.96 -14.14 20.89
N LEU A 310 -5.30 -14.07 19.59
CA LEU A 310 -5.25 -15.21 18.67
C LEU A 310 -3.82 -15.73 18.50
N GLU A 311 -2.87 -14.86 18.21
CA GLU A 311 -1.45 -15.25 18.04
C GLU A 311 -0.89 -15.90 19.29
N LYS A 312 -1.22 -15.36 20.47
CA LYS A 312 -0.85 -15.95 21.77
C LYS A 312 -1.43 -17.35 21.93
N LYS A 313 -2.71 -17.54 21.60
CA LYS A 313 -3.36 -18.85 21.64
C LYS A 313 -2.67 -19.85 20.71
N GLN A 314 -2.38 -19.45 19.48
CA GLN A 314 -1.70 -20.30 18.48
C GLN A 314 -0.29 -20.70 18.92
N ARG A 315 0.49 -19.77 19.50
CA ARG A 315 1.81 -20.10 20.05
C ARG A 315 1.71 -21.11 21.18
N LEU A 316 0.76 -20.89 22.12
CA LEU A 316 0.53 -21.82 23.22
C LEU A 316 0.18 -23.23 22.72
N GLU A 317 -0.76 -23.34 21.77
CA GLU A 317 -1.15 -24.62 21.15
C GLU A 317 0.07 -25.30 20.48
N THR A 318 0.90 -24.53 19.78
CA THR A 318 2.11 -25.04 19.14
C THR A 318 3.10 -25.60 20.15
N TYR A 319 3.36 -24.88 21.24
CA TYR A 319 4.28 -25.32 22.29
C TYR A 319 3.75 -26.56 23.02
N LEU A 320 2.46 -26.60 23.35
CA LEU A 320 1.84 -27.75 23.99
C LEU A 320 1.88 -28.99 23.09
N HIS A 321 1.58 -28.85 21.81
CA HIS A 321 1.68 -29.96 20.86
C HIS A 321 3.13 -30.47 20.72
N ALA A 322 4.10 -29.58 20.64
CA ALA A 322 5.51 -29.93 20.57
C ALA A 322 5.97 -30.63 21.87
N ALA A 323 5.52 -30.17 23.04
CA ALA A 323 5.79 -30.80 24.30
C ALA A 323 5.20 -32.21 24.37
N GLN A 324 3.95 -32.40 23.98
CA GLN A 324 3.30 -33.72 23.93
C GLN A 324 4.00 -34.66 22.97
N SER A 325 4.42 -34.22 21.81
CA SER A 325 5.17 -35.02 20.84
C SER A 325 6.51 -35.44 21.38
N ALA A 326 7.22 -34.55 22.08
CA ALA A 326 8.50 -34.84 22.73
C ALA A 326 8.34 -35.84 23.91
N MET A 327 7.30 -35.71 24.73
CA MET A 327 6.97 -36.66 25.80
C MET A 327 6.68 -38.05 25.21
N ALA A 328 5.91 -38.13 24.14
CA ALA A 328 5.62 -39.41 23.46
C ALA A 328 6.88 -40.08 22.89
N ALA A 329 7.86 -39.27 22.48
CA ALA A 329 9.17 -39.74 22.02
C ALA A 329 10.17 -40.00 23.18
N ASP A 330 9.76 -39.86 24.45
CA ASP A 330 10.59 -39.97 25.64
C ASP A 330 11.77 -38.95 25.71
N ASP A 331 11.63 -37.83 24.92
CA ASP A 331 12.57 -36.69 24.93
C ASP A 331 12.11 -35.61 25.92
N TRP A 332 12.36 -35.87 27.17
CA TRP A 332 11.94 -34.98 28.26
C TRP A 332 12.70 -33.65 28.31
N VAL A 333 13.87 -33.56 27.65
CA VAL A 333 14.63 -32.32 27.58
C VAL A 333 13.92 -31.34 26.65
N ILE A 334 13.52 -31.77 25.46
CA ILE A 334 12.73 -30.96 24.51
C ILE A 334 11.35 -30.68 25.12
N ALA A 335 10.69 -31.69 25.72
CA ALA A 335 9.39 -31.49 26.40
C ALA A 335 9.46 -30.37 27.44
N LYS A 336 10.47 -30.36 28.31
CA LYS A 336 10.69 -29.31 29.29
C LYS A 336 10.83 -27.94 28.65
N GLN A 337 11.66 -27.82 27.62
CA GLN A 337 11.85 -26.53 26.90
C GLN A 337 10.55 -25.98 26.34
N GLN A 338 9.73 -26.84 25.70
CA GLN A 338 8.45 -26.43 25.13
C GLN A 338 7.43 -26.05 26.21
N LEU A 339 7.42 -26.76 27.35
CA LEU A 339 6.56 -26.41 28.50
C LEU A 339 6.97 -25.09 29.15
N GLU A 340 8.27 -24.77 29.21
CA GLU A 340 8.76 -23.48 29.68
C GLU A 340 8.27 -22.33 28.79
N LEU A 341 8.29 -22.51 27.45
CA LEU A 341 7.75 -21.55 26.50
C LEU A 341 6.23 -21.43 26.63
N ALA A 342 5.51 -22.54 26.77
CA ALA A 342 4.08 -22.54 27.02
C ALA A 342 3.70 -21.77 28.32
N LEU A 343 4.51 -21.96 29.39
CA LEU A 343 4.30 -21.28 30.67
C LEU A 343 4.55 -19.76 30.58
N GLN A 344 5.42 -19.29 29.68
CA GLN A 344 5.61 -17.87 29.42
C GLN A 344 4.34 -17.24 28.82
N GLU A 345 3.62 -17.95 27.95
CA GLU A 345 2.35 -17.50 27.39
C GLU A 345 1.21 -17.55 28.44
N GLN A 346 1.23 -18.57 29.31
CA GLN A 346 0.16 -18.77 30.33
C GLN A 346 0.74 -19.12 31.71
N LYS A 347 1.25 -18.10 32.40
CA LYS A 347 2.05 -18.23 33.63
C LYS A 347 1.37 -18.99 34.78
N ASN A 348 0.07 -18.94 34.90
CA ASN A 348 -0.68 -19.49 36.03
C ASN A 348 -1.39 -20.83 35.71
N ASP A 349 -1.06 -21.47 34.59
CA ASP A 349 -1.68 -22.73 34.22
C ASP A 349 -1.09 -23.88 35.06
N LYS A 350 -1.90 -24.44 35.94
CA LYS A 350 -1.52 -25.52 36.85
C LYS A 350 -1.15 -26.84 36.12
N LEU A 351 -1.78 -27.08 34.96
CA LEU A 351 -1.51 -28.27 34.18
C LEU A 351 -0.11 -28.21 33.53
N ILE A 352 0.21 -27.02 32.96
CA ILE A 352 1.53 -26.77 32.38
C ILE A 352 2.62 -26.83 33.46
N GLN A 353 2.36 -26.20 34.63
CA GLN A 353 3.29 -26.25 35.79
C GLN A 353 3.55 -27.68 36.27
N LYS A 354 2.49 -28.48 36.37
CA LYS A 354 2.60 -29.88 36.74
C LYS A 354 3.42 -30.68 35.73
N ALA A 355 3.10 -30.56 34.43
CA ALA A 355 3.82 -31.21 33.35
C ALA A 355 5.31 -30.80 33.32
N LEU A 356 5.64 -29.56 33.57
CA LEU A 356 7.01 -29.06 33.68
C LEU A 356 7.75 -29.63 34.89
N PHE A 357 7.06 -29.74 36.03
CA PHE A 357 7.60 -30.38 37.21
C PHE A 357 7.90 -31.88 36.96
N ASP A 358 6.96 -32.59 36.34
CA ASP A 358 7.12 -34.01 35.99
C ASP A 358 8.30 -34.21 35.03
N ALA A 359 8.39 -33.43 33.95
CA ALA A 359 9.48 -33.45 32.99
C ALA A 359 10.85 -33.18 33.67
N THR A 360 10.91 -32.19 34.54
CA THR A 360 12.11 -31.82 35.29
C THR A 360 12.53 -32.95 36.22
N THR A 361 11.58 -33.61 36.90
CA THR A 361 11.82 -34.73 37.80
C THR A 361 12.36 -35.94 37.04
N ILE A 362 11.78 -36.29 35.90
CA ILE A 362 12.24 -37.38 35.05
C ILE A 362 13.70 -37.17 34.58
N ILE A 363 14.01 -35.94 34.10
CA ILE A 363 15.38 -35.59 33.68
C ILE A 363 16.36 -35.75 34.84
N LYS A 364 15.99 -35.25 36.03
CA LYS A 364 16.82 -35.35 37.24
C LYS A 364 17.08 -36.79 37.60
N LEU A 365 16.05 -37.65 37.66
CA LEU A 365 16.18 -39.08 37.96
C LEU A 365 17.05 -39.78 36.93
N LYS A 366 16.86 -39.56 35.61
CA LYS A 366 17.69 -40.10 34.55
C LYS A 366 19.18 -39.74 34.74
N ASN A 367 19.49 -38.52 35.12
CA ASN A 367 20.84 -38.03 35.34
C ASN A 367 21.48 -38.69 36.60
N GLU A 368 20.72 -38.78 37.70
CA GLU A 368 21.18 -39.36 38.94
C GLU A 368 21.40 -40.89 38.79
N PHE A 369 20.51 -41.58 38.04
CA PHE A 369 20.70 -42.99 37.73
C PHE A 369 21.94 -43.22 36.86
N ASN A 370 22.15 -42.40 35.82
CA ASN A 370 23.37 -42.44 35.01
C ASN A 370 24.64 -42.22 35.84
N GLN A 371 24.64 -41.29 36.80
CA GLN A 371 25.79 -41.04 37.67
C GLN A 371 26.14 -42.28 38.54
N ASN A 372 25.12 -42.97 39.06
CA ASN A 372 25.34 -44.15 39.87
C ASN A 372 25.78 -45.36 39.04
N THR A 373 25.19 -45.56 37.85
CA THR A 373 25.56 -46.65 36.94
C THR A 373 26.94 -46.44 36.30
N SER A 374 27.32 -45.20 35.99
CA SER A 374 28.65 -44.86 35.46
C SER A 374 29.75 -44.96 36.53
N ASN A 375 29.42 -44.85 37.82
CA ASN A 375 30.35 -44.90 38.94
C ASN A 375 29.83 -45.86 40.03
N PRO A 376 29.82 -47.21 39.79
CA PRO A 376 29.13 -48.15 40.62
C PRO A 376 29.63 -48.19 42.08
N TYR A 377 30.91 -47.95 42.31
CA TYR A 377 31.54 -47.99 43.63
C TYR A 377 31.13 -46.88 44.60
N ARG A 378 30.41 -45.82 44.07
CA ARG A 378 29.72 -44.84 44.93
C ARG A 378 28.68 -45.56 45.82
N LEU A 379 28.08 -46.63 45.34
CA LEU A 379 27.07 -47.42 46.04
C LEU A 379 27.68 -48.33 47.15
N SER A 380 29.00 -48.32 47.37
CA SER A 380 29.59 -48.87 48.58
C SER A 380 29.26 -47.99 49.82
N ASN A 381 28.85 -46.75 49.65
CA ASN A 381 28.40 -45.86 50.70
C ASN A 381 26.90 -46.09 51.00
N LYS A 382 26.58 -46.51 52.22
CA LYS A 382 25.22 -46.85 52.66
C LYS A 382 24.22 -45.68 52.49
N HIS A 383 24.66 -44.43 52.71
CA HIS A 383 23.82 -43.25 52.55
C HIS A 383 23.45 -43.08 51.10
N LEU A 384 24.38 -43.23 50.14
CA LEU A 384 24.09 -43.13 48.73
C LEU A 384 23.21 -44.29 48.23
N VAL A 385 23.31 -45.49 48.80
CA VAL A 385 22.36 -46.58 48.51
C VAL A 385 20.95 -46.23 49.00
N SER A 386 20.79 -45.72 50.22
CA SER A 386 19.45 -45.26 50.70
C SER A 386 18.85 -44.24 49.80
N LYS A 387 19.61 -43.19 49.41
CA LYS A 387 19.17 -42.15 48.49
C LYS A 387 18.81 -42.74 47.12
N ALA A 388 19.59 -43.66 46.57
CA ALA A 388 19.27 -44.29 45.31
C ALA A 388 17.98 -45.12 45.35
N LYS A 389 17.69 -45.80 46.47
CA LYS A 389 16.42 -46.53 46.71
C LYS A 389 15.23 -45.61 46.81
N GLU A 390 15.36 -44.44 47.49
CA GLU A 390 14.30 -43.40 47.53
C GLU A 390 14.01 -42.85 46.11
N GLN A 391 15.03 -42.65 45.29
CA GLN A 391 14.91 -42.19 43.91
C GLN A 391 14.25 -43.24 43.01
N LEU A 392 14.57 -44.55 43.21
CA LEU A 392 13.89 -45.65 42.53
C LEU A 392 12.39 -45.68 42.89
N ALA A 393 12.03 -45.54 44.18
CA ALA A 393 10.63 -45.45 44.58
C ALA A 393 9.90 -44.25 43.97
N LEU A 394 10.56 -43.08 43.87
CA LEU A 394 9.99 -41.92 43.16
C LEU A 394 9.83 -42.19 41.65
N ALA A 395 10.78 -42.89 41.03
CA ALA A 395 10.74 -43.22 39.61
C ALA A 395 9.54 -44.09 39.24
N GLU A 396 9.04 -44.94 40.16
CA GLU A 396 7.86 -45.78 39.91
C GLU A 396 6.65 -45.03 39.43
N THR A 397 6.48 -43.73 39.84
CA THR A 397 5.41 -42.86 39.37
C THR A 397 5.54 -42.44 37.89
N TYR A 398 6.73 -42.56 37.30
CA TYR A 398 7.06 -42.05 35.97
C TYR A 398 7.49 -43.16 34.98
N ILE A 399 7.73 -44.40 35.40
CA ILE A 399 8.20 -45.50 34.52
C ILE A 399 7.20 -45.84 33.40
N SER A 400 5.90 -45.62 33.64
CA SER A 400 4.86 -45.87 32.65
C SER A 400 4.88 -44.84 31.49
N VAL A 401 5.42 -43.66 31.73
CA VAL A 401 5.45 -42.55 30.74
C VAL A 401 6.85 -42.30 30.16
N SER A 402 7.90 -42.94 30.74
CA SER A 402 9.27 -42.80 30.26
C SER A 402 9.97 -44.20 30.21
N PRO A 403 9.94 -44.86 29.03
CA PRO A 403 10.61 -46.16 28.86
C PRO A 403 12.10 -46.14 29.16
N SER A 404 12.79 -45.03 28.81
CA SER A 404 14.23 -44.92 29.11
C SER A 404 14.51 -44.71 30.58
N LEU A 405 13.61 -44.07 31.35
CA LEU A 405 13.71 -44.00 32.81
C LEU A 405 13.51 -45.38 33.42
N SER A 406 12.53 -46.15 32.94
CA SER A 406 12.27 -47.53 33.36
C SER A 406 13.50 -48.41 33.17
N SER A 407 14.13 -48.38 31.99
CA SER A 407 15.37 -49.10 31.71
C SER A 407 16.49 -48.74 32.71
N LYS A 408 16.73 -47.44 32.93
CA LYS A 408 17.76 -46.96 33.85
C LYS A 408 17.46 -47.28 35.31
N ALA A 409 16.21 -47.31 35.71
CA ALA A 409 15.79 -47.73 37.04
C ALA A 409 16.09 -49.22 37.28
N ASN A 410 15.78 -50.05 36.27
CA ASN A 410 16.10 -51.47 36.33
C ASN A 410 17.61 -51.72 36.41
N ASP A 411 18.40 -51.00 35.57
CA ASP A 411 19.87 -51.11 35.60
C ASP A 411 20.43 -50.72 36.97
N LEU A 412 19.93 -49.62 37.57
CA LEU A 412 20.35 -49.18 38.90
C LEU A 412 19.91 -50.14 39.98
N SER A 413 18.72 -50.71 39.92
CA SER A 413 18.22 -51.72 40.88
C SER A 413 19.12 -52.95 40.87
N HIS A 414 19.38 -53.48 39.67
CA HIS A 414 20.30 -54.62 39.51
C HIS A 414 21.71 -54.33 40.02
N LEU A 415 22.19 -53.11 39.81
CA LEU A 415 23.49 -52.67 40.29
C LEU A 415 23.53 -52.60 41.82
N ILE A 416 22.50 -52.06 42.45
CA ILE A 416 22.38 -52.01 43.93
C ILE A 416 22.40 -53.48 44.53
N ASP A 417 21.68 -54.39 43.88
CA ASP A 417 21.64 -55.74 44.27
C ASP A 417 23.06 -56.42 44.22
N LYS A 418 23.77 -56.23 43.07
CA LYS A 418 25.14 -56.68 42.89
C LYS A 418 26.11 -56.07 43.92
N MET A 419 25.98 -54.78 44.19
CA MET A 419 26.79 -54.04 45.17
C MET A 419 26.51 -54.47 46.62
N SER A 420 25.37 -55.11 46.85
CA SER A 420 24.95 -55.59 48.18
C SER A 420 25.41 -57.05 48.47
N VAL A 421 25.77 -57.82 47.45
CA VAL A 421 26.24 -59.21 47.57
C VAL A 421 27.63 -59.20 48.15
N LYS A 422 27.84 -60.07 49.14
CA LYS A 422 29.18 -60.31 49.75
C LYS A 422 30.02 -61.16 48.86
N ILE A 423 31.25 -60.74 48.57
CA ILE A 423 32.28 -61.43 47.78
C ILE A 423 33.21 -62.17 48.73
N SER A 424 33.55 -63.40 48.36
CA SER A 424 34.53 -64.15 49.09
C SER A 424 35.94 -63.66 48.78
N VAL A 425 36.60 -63.06 49.77
CA VAL A 425 37.98 -62.57 49.65
C VAL A 425 38.95 -63.55 50.38
N THR A 426 39.75 -64.21 49.59
CA THR A 426 40.80 -65.09 50.12
C THR A 426 42.06 -64.30 50.42
N VAL A 427 42.36 -64.14 51.69
CA VAL A 427 43.55 -63.45 52.17
C VAL A 427 44.64 -64.50 52.48
N THR A 428 45.78 -64.39 51.82
CA THR A 428 46.95 -65.21 52.04
C THR A 428 48.11 -64.46 52.69
N SER A 429 48.91 -65.09 53.54
CA SER A 429 50.03 -64.47 54.23
C SER A 429 51.06 -65.49 54.66
N ASP A 430 52.11 -65.07 55.38
CA ASP A 430 53.25 -65.84 55.90
C ASP A 430 52.99 -66.47 57.24
N ASN A 431 51.78 -66.47 57.76
CA ASN A 431 51.38 -66.92 59.11
C ASN A 431 52.15 -66.21 60.25
N GLN A 432 52.74 -65.04 59.99
CA GLN A 432 53.40 -64.15 60.96
C GLN A 432 52.93 -62.72 60.92
N THR A 433 52.43 -62.30 59.79
CA THR A 433 51.85 -60.95 59.57
C THR A 433 50.41 -60.89 60.12
N ASN A 434 50.16 -60.02 61.07
CA ASN A 434 48.79 -59.72 61.54
C ASN A 434 48.09 -58.72 60.56
N ILE A 435 46.99 -59.13 59.96
CA ILE A 435 46.27 -58.40 58.92
C ILE A 435 45.01 -57.76 59.50
N LEU A 436 44.84 -56.48 59.20
CA LEU A 436 43.68 -55.68 59.53
C LEU A 436 43.04 -55.09 58.26
N VAL A 437 41.72 -55.15 58.12
CA VAL A 437 40.99 -54.40 57.14
C VAL A 437 40.46 -53.12 57.81
N ARG A 438 41.02 -51.95 57.44
CA ARG A 438 40.66 -50.66 58.09
C ARG A 438 39.17 -50.41 57.97
N GLY A 439 38.50 -50.08 59.06
CA GLY A 439 37.06 -49.78 59.13
C GLY A 439 36.13 -51.01 59.02
N VAL A 440 36.71 -52.27 58.96
CA VAL A 440 35.89 -53.49 58.87
C VAL A 440 36.18 -54.41 60.02
N GLY A 441 37.45 -54.78 60.24
CA GLY A 441 37.81 -55.68 61.32
C GLY A 441 39.18 -56.37 61.15
N VAL A 442 39.53 -57.27 62.08
CA VAL A 442 40.82 -57.97 62.10
C VAL A 442 40.67 -59.30 61.40
N VAL A 443 41.54 -59.57 60.41
CA VAL A 443 41.73 -60.92 59.81
C VAL A 443 42.56 -61.81 60.72
N GLY A 444 43.59 -61.21 61.32
CA GLY A 444 44.54 -61.89 62.23
C GLY A 444 45.75 -62.38 61.51
N VAL A 445 46.56 -63.22 62.23
CA VAL A 445 47.69 -63.98 61.69
C VAL A 445 47.13 -65.21 61.00
N THR A 446 47.48 -65.42 59.73
CA THR A 446 46.97 -66.59 58.98
C THR A 446 47.82 -66.88 57.77
N GLN A 447 47.85 -68.15 57.35
CA GLN A 447 48.40 -68.55 56.08
C GLN A 447 47.37 -68.41 54.95
N LEU A 448 46.09 -68.70 55.22
CA LEU A 448 44.98 -68.56 54.34
C LEU A 448 43.71 -68.35 55.17
N LYS A 449 42.93 -67.31 54.84
CA LYS A 449 41.60 -67.01 55.43
C LYS A 449 40.67 -66.43 54.46
N VAL A 450 39.45 -66.93 54.40
CA VAL A 450 38.37 -66.36 53.56
C VAL A 450 37.56 -65.44 54.43
N ILE A 451 37.39 -64.21 53.99
CA ILE A 451 36.51 -63.22 54.59
C ILE A 451 35.41 -62.74 53.58
N GLN A 452 34.31 -62.22 54.09
CA GLN A 452 33.19 -61.75 53.26
C GLN A 452 33.14 -60.23 53.29
N LEU A 453 33.38 -59.61 52.10
CA LEU A 453 33.34 -58.17 51.94
C LEU A 453 32.30 -57.79 50.86
N THR A 454 31.61 -56.69 51.01
CA THR A 454 30.81 -56.10 49.90
C THR A 454 31.74 -55.43 48.88
N PRO A 455 31.36 -55.31 47.65
CA PRO A 455 32.13 -54.56 46.64
C PRO A 455 32.49 -53.16 47.11
N GLY A 456 33.73 -52.72 46.84
CA GLY A 456 34.17 -51.37 47.25
C GLY A 456 35.67 -51.26 47.46
N HIS A 457 36.11 -50.08 47.87
CA HIS A 457 37.52 -49.82 48.18
C HIS A 457 37.82 -50.11 49.62
N TYR A 458 38.89 -50.99 49.84
CA TYR A 458 39.36 -51.40 51.16
C TYR A 458 40.84 -51.11 51.30
N LYS A 459 41.26 -50.82 52.55
CA LYS A 459 42.66 -50.69 52.92
C LYS A 459 43.02 -51.87 53.88
N PHE A 460 43.88 -52.74 53.38
CA PHE A 460 44.42 -53.86 54.13
C PHE A 460 45.77 -53.42 54.71
N GLU A 461 45.96 -53.62 56.00
CA GLU A 461 47.17 -53.26 56.70
C GLU A 461 47.74 -54.49 57.35
N GLY A 462 48.99 -54.88 56.98
CA GLY A 462 49.77 -55.94 57.60
C GLY A 462 50.74 -55.33 58.61
N LYS A 463 50.84 -55.99 59.81
CA LYS A 463 51.80 -55.60 60.86
C LYS A 463 52.50 -56.85 61.34
N ARG A 464 53.86 -56.78 61.44
CA ARG A 464 54.73 -57.83 61.99
C ARG A 464 55.85 -57.22 62.84
N ALA A 465 56.12 -57.75 64.00
CA ALA A 465 57.18 -57.25 64.85
C ALA A 465 58.55 -57.34 64.17
N GLY A 466 59.35 -56.22 64.21
CA GLY A 466 60.60 -56.09 63.49
C GLY A 466 60.54 -55.85 61.97
N TYR A 467 59.34 -55.59 61.40
CA TYR A 467 59.14 -55.32 59.97
C TYR A 467 58.32 -54.08 59.77
N LYS A 468 58.51 -53.40 58.63
CA LYS A 468 57.72 -52.30 58.24
C LYS A 468 56.27 -52.71 57.96
N SER A 469 55.28 -51.87 58.39
CA SER A 469 53.88 -52.11 58.13
C SER A 469 53.61 -51.99 56.63
N LYS A 470 52.83 -52.89 56.05
CA LYS A 470 52.45 -52.94 54.64
C LYS A 470 50.98 -52.53 54.51
N LEU A 471 50.71 -51.43 53.73
CA LEU A 471 49.36 -50.97 53.43
C LEU A 471 49.08 -51.22 51.95
N ILE A 472 47.97 -51.94 51.66
CA ILE A 472 47.50 -52.22 50.30
C ILE A 472 46.11 -51.71 50.16
N GLU A 473 45.88 -50.81 49.10
CA GLU A 473 44.56 -50.37 48.70
C GLU A 473 44.03 -51.32 47.64
N VAL A 474 42.86 -51.88 47.88
CA VAL A 474 42.26 -52.90 47.04
C VAL A 474 40.84 -52.51 46.68
N LEU A 475 40.51 -52.68 45.43
CA LEU A 475 39.13 -52.56 44.91
C LEU A 475 38.55 -53.99 44.81
N ILE A 476 37.57 -54.30 45.67
CA ILE A 476 36.79 -55.53 45.54
C ILE A 476 35.71 -55.31 44.46
N PRO A 477 35.80 -56.05 43.32
CA PRO A 477 34.90 -55.89 42.22
C PRO A 477 33.50 -56.46 42.53
N TYR A 478 32.43 -55.86 41.91
CA TYR A 478 31.05 -56.34 42.06
C TYR A 478 30.63 -57.37 41.02
N ASP A 479 31.47 -57.64 40.04
CA ASP A 479 31.26 -58.53 38.90
C ASP A 479 32.04 -59.86 38.98
N LYS A 480 32.74 -60.11 40.08
CA LYS A 480 33.48 -61.36 40.34
C LYS A 480 32.99 -62.00 41.61
N PRO A 481 32.83 -63.36 41.65
CA PRO A 481 32.31 -64.06 42.80
C PRO A 481 33.34 -64.22 43.91
N ASP A 482 34.64 -64.16 43.60
CA ASP A 482 35.76 -64.29 44.50
C ASP A 482 36.87 -63.27 44.16
N TYR A 483 37.73 -63.05 45.15
CA TYR A 483 38.90 -62.20 45.02
C TYR A 483 40.01 -62.66 45.88
N GLN A 484 41.28 -62.54 45.43
CA GLN A 484 42.45 -63.01 46.19
C GLN A 484 43.42 -61.90 46.53
N ILE A 485 43.91 -61.83 47.72
CA ILE A 485 44.88 -60.85 48.22
C ILE A 485 46.01 -61.53 48.96
N ASN A 486 47.23 -61.14 48.63
CA ASN A 486 48.42 -61.61 49.39
C ASN A 486 49.04 -60.40 50.12
N ILE A 487 49.25 -60.57 51.45
CA ILE A 487 49.83 -59.49 52.26
C ILE A 487 50.87 -60.12 53.18
N VAL A 488 52.10 -59.74 52.95
CA VAL A 488 53.27 -60.21 53.74
C VAL A 488 54.15 -59.04 54.14
N CYS A 489 54.53 -58.86 55.38
CA CYS A 489 55.54 -57.89 55.81
C CYS A 489 56.94 -58.49 55.61
N ASP A 490 57.60 -58.13 54.55
CA ASP A 490 58.87 -58.71 54.06
C ASP A 490 60.08 -57.73 54.17
N GLU A 491 59.88 -56.50 54.57
CA GLU A 491 60.93 -55.47 54.77
C GLU A 491 61.19 -55.29 56.27
N ALA A 492 62.38 -55.69 56.72
CA ALA A 492 62.83 -55.55 58.12
C ALA A 492 63.08 -54.03 58.44
N ILE A 493 62.85 -53.61 59.72
CA ILE A 493 63.10 -52.26 60.19
C ILE A 493 64.56 -52.09 60.56
#